data_e8d977bcc56e0c670093fe1f5800b611
#
_entry.id   e8d977bcc56e0c670093fe1f5800b611
#
_cell.length_a   1.000
_cell.length_b   1.000
_cell.length_c   1.000
_cell.angle_alpha   90.00
_cell.angle_beta   90.00
_cell.angle_gamma   90.00
#
_symmetry.space_group_name_H-M   'P 1'
#
loop_
_entity.id
_entity.type
_entity.pdbx_description
1 polymer ?
#
loop_
_entity_poly.entity_id
_entity_poly.type
_entity_poly.pdbx_seq_one_letter_code
_entity_poly.pdbx_strand_id
1 'polypeptide(L)'
;MVVKTVVEAQDIFDKAWEGFQGEDWKERASVSRFVQANYTPYDGDESFLAGPTERSLHIKKIVEETKAHYEETRFPYDTRPTSIADIAAGYIDKENELIFGIQNDELFKLNFMPRGGIRMAETTLKENGYEPDPAVHEIFTKYVTTVNDGIFRAYTSNIRRARHAHTVTGLPDAYSRGRIIGVYARLALYGADYLMAEKASDWNSITEIDEESIRLREEVNLQYQALQEVVKLGDLYGVDVRRPAFNTKEAIQWTNIAFMAVCRVINGAATSLGRVPIVLDIFAERDLARGTFTESEIQEFVDDFVMKLRTVKFARTKAYDQLYSGDPTFITTSMAGMGNDGRHRVTKMDYRFLNTLDNIGNSPEPNLTVLWTDKLPYNFRRYCMHMSHKHSSIQYEGVTTMAKDGYGEMSCI
;
A
#
# COMPACT_ATOMS: atom_id res chain seq x y z
N MET A 1 13.99 15.35 30.07
CA MET A 1 14.17 14.45 28.92
C MET A 1 13.34 14.83 27.68
N VAL A 2 12.24 15.55 27.82
CA VAL A 2 11.36 15.97 26.72
C VAL A 2 11.90 17.15 25.88
N VAL A 3 12.72 18.03 26.46
CA VAL A 3 13.17 19.26 25.78
C VAL A 3 14.33 19.00 24.80
N LYS A 4 15.19 18.02 25.05
CA LYS A 4 16.27 17.66 24.12
C LYS A 4 15.75 16.99 22.84
N THR A 5 14.68 16.21 22.94
CA THR A 5 14.07 15.48 21.82
C THR A 5 13.40 16.43 20.80
N VAL A 6 12.88 17.58 21.24
CA VAL A 6 12.18 18.53 20.36
C VAL A 6 13.17 19.30 19.47
N VAL A 7 14.32 19.70 19.98
CA VAL A 7 15.33 20.45 19.20
C VAL A 7 16.02 19.53 18.18
N GLU A 8 16.40 18.32 18.59
CA GLU A 8 16.98 17.32 17.68
C GLU A 8 15.97 16.86 16.60
N ALA A 9 14.70 16.77 16.96
CA ALA A 9 13.64 16.43 15.99
C ALA A 9 13.46 17.54 14.96
N GLN A 10 13.45 18.82 15.35
CA GLN A 10 13.31 19.94 14.42
C GLN A 10 14.44 19.98 13.39
N ASP A 11 15.70 19.78 13.81
CA ASP A 11 16.85 19.73 12.91
C ASP A 11 16.73 18.61 11.88
N ILE A 12 16.17 17.46 12.28
CA ILE A 12 15.93 16.31 11.38
C ILE A 12 14.86 16.66 10.35
N PHE A 13 13.75 17.28 10.77
CA PHE A 13 12.69 17.71 9.87
C PHE A 13 13.19 18.77 8.89
N ASP A 14 13.89 19.78 9.36
CA ASP A 14 14.44 20.85 8.52
C ASP A 14 15.34 20.27 7.42
N LYS A 15 16.20 19.32 7.76
CA LYS A 15 17.06 18.62 6.81
C LYS A 15 16.29 17.75 5.82
N ALA A 16 15.30 17.00 6.29
CA ALA A 16 14.50 16.12 5.44
C ALA A 16 13.62 16.91 4.47
N TRP A 17 13.11 18.05 4.91
CA TRP A 17 12.20 18.91 4.15
C TRP A 17 12.93 19.99 3.33
N GLU A 18 14.23 20.06 3.44
CA GLU A 18 15.03 20.97 2.64
C GLU A 18 14.74 20.83 1.14
N GLY A 19 14.48 21.95 0.48
CA GLY A 19 14.16 22.03 -0.94
C GLY A 19 12.70 21.81 -1.28
N PHE A 20 11.84 21.46 -0.30
CA PHE A 20 10.40 21.43 -0.47
C PHE A 20 9.75 22.76 -0.07
N GLN A 21 8.68 23.13 -0.77
CA GLN A 21 7.99 24.40 -0.61
C GLN A 21 6.65 24.25 0.14
N GLY A 22 6.16 25.37 0.68
CA GLY A 22 4.90 25.43 1.42
C GLY A 22 5.10 25.20 2.93
N GLU A 23 4.23 25.85 3.74
CA GLU A 23 4.27 25.74 5.20
C GLU A 23 3.06 24.94 5.74
N ASP A 24 1.90 25.05 5.09
CA ASP A 24 0.66 24.46 5.57
C ASP A 24 0.71 22.96 5.84
N TRP A 25 1.51 22.21 5.07
CA TRP A 25 1.69 20.78 5.23
C TRP A 25 2.69 20.41 6.33
N LYS A 26 3.50 21.38 6.78
CA LYS A 26 4.48 21.22 7.88
C LYS A 26 3.81 21.37 9.24
N GLU A 27 2.79 22.21 9.33
CA GLU A 27 2.07 22.46 10.60
C GLU A 27 1.26 21.25 11.05
N ARG A 28 0.64 20.55 10.08
CA ARG A 28 -0.14 19.34 10.29
C ARG A 28 0.00 18.42 9.09
N ALA A 29 0.10 17.09 9.34
CA ALA A 29 0.30 16.11 8.30
C ALA A 29 -0.79 16.15 7.22
N SER A 30 -0.40 16.65 6.04
CA SER A 30 -1.27 16.80 4.87
C SER A 30 -0.51 16.55 3.57
N VAL A 31 -0.53 15.30 3.09
CA VAL A 31 0.12 14.92 1.83
C VAL A 31 -0.49 15.66 0.64
N SER A 32 -1.79 15.93 0.65
CA SER A 32 -2.45 16.67 -0.43
C SER A 32 -1.92 18.10 -0.57
N ARG A 33 -1.69 18.81 0.54
CA ARG A 33 -1.09 20.15 0.54
C ARG A 33 0.38 20.11 0.12
N PHE A 34 1.12 19.12 0.59
CA PHE A 34 2.50 18.88 0.15
C PHE A 34 2.58 18.71 -1.37
N VAL A 35 1.77 17.82 -1.92
CA VAL A 35 1.71 17.59 -3.38
C VAL A 35 1.35 18.89 -4.10
N GLN A 36 0.31 19.59 -3.66
CA GLN A 36 -0.12 20.85 -4.29
C GLN A 36 0.97 21.92 -4.35
N ALA A 37 1.80 21.99 -3.31
CA ALA A 37 2.90 22.96 -3.21
C ALA A 37 4.14 22.57 -4.03
N ASN A 38 4.37 21.26 -4.27
CA ASN A 38 5.67 20.78 -4.72
C ASN A 38 5.66 20.03 -6.05
N TYR A 39 4.53 19.48 -6.52
CA TYR A 39 4.55 18.72 -7.77
C TYR A 39 4.72 19.61 -9.00
N THR A 40 5.44 19.11 -9.97
CA THR A 40 5.62 19.76 -11.26
C THR A 40 5.01 18.88 -12.34
N PRO A 41 3.98 19.37 -13.09
CA PRO A 41 3.44 18.63 -14.22
C PRO A 41 4.53 18.38 -15.28
N TYR A 42 4.51 17.18 -15.87
CA TYR A 42 5.47 16.79 -16.91
C TYR A 42 4.78 16.63 -18.26
N ASP A 43 5.18 17.45 -19.24
CA ASP A 43 4.66 17.45 -20.60
C ASP A 43 5.60 16.77 -21.61
N GLY A 44 6.78 16.31 -21.16
CA GLY A 44 7.78 15.65 -21.99
C GLY A 44 7.38 14.23 -22.39
N ASP A 45 8.32 13.52 -22.96
CA ASP A 45 8.14 12.14 -23.43
C ASP A 45 8.93 11.13 -22.58
N GLU A 46 8.93 9.88 -23.01
CA GLU A 46 9.55 8.73 -22.35
C GLU A 46 11.08 8.63 -22.53
N SER A 47 11.74 9.58 -23.18
CA SER A 47 13.16 9.48 -23.56
C SER A 47 14.15 9.43 -22.39
N PHE A 48 13.73 9.83 -21.18
CA PHE A 48 14.55 9.77 -19.95
C PHE A 48 14.56 8.39 -19.29
N LEU A 49 13.63 7.50 -19.66
CA LEU A 49 13.45 6.21 -19.01
C LEU A 49 14.69 5.31 -19.14
N ALA A 50 15.04 4.65 -18.06
CA ALA A 50 16.13 3.68 -18.04
C ALA A 50 15.60 2.24 -18.19
N GLY A 51 16.39 1.39 -18.86
CA GLY A 51 16.14 -0.05 -18.92
C GLY A 51 16.40 -0.75 -17.59
N PRO A 52 16.10 -2.06 -17.50
CA PRO A 52 16.33 -2.85 -16.30
C PRO A 52 17.82 -2.99 -16.01
N THR A 53 18.19 -3.00 -14.73
CA THR A 53 19.53 -3.36 -14.30
C THR A 53 19.67 -4.89 -14.18
N GLU A 54 20.92 -5.37 -14.11
CA GLU A 54 21.18 -6.80 -13.84
C GLU A 54 20.53 -7.22 -12.50
N ARG A 55 20.53 -6.34 -11.51
CA ARG A 55 19.92 -6.57 -10.21
C ARG A 55 18.39 -6.70 -10.32
N SER A 56 17.71 -5.80 -11.03
CA SER A 56 16.27 -5.89 -11.28
C SER A 56 15.89 -7.21 -11.94
N LEU A 57 16.69 -7.66 -12.92
CA LEU A 57 16.47 -8.95 -13.60
C LEU A 57 16.74 -10.15 -12.68
N HIS A 58 17.75 -10.08 -11.81
CA HIS A 58 18.05 -11.10 -10.82
C HIS A 58 16.90 -11.27 -9.81
N ILE A 59 16.41 -10.18 -9.23
CA ILE A 59 15.28 -10.18 -8.29
C ILE A 59 14.02 -10.74 -8.98
N LYS A 60 13.74 -10.29 -10.22
CA LYS A 60 12.64 -10.84 -11.02
C LYS A 60 12.72 -12.36 -11.15
N LYS A 61 13.88 -12.89 -11.49
CA LYS A 61 14.10 -14.33 -11.67
C LYS A 61 13.77 -15.11 -10.40
N ILE A 62 14.25 -14.64 -9.23
CA ILE A 62 13.98 -15.30 -7.95
C ILE A 62 12.47 -15.34 -7.67
N VAL A 63 11.77 -14.23 -7.89
CA VAL A 63 10.32 -14.16 -7.66
C VAL A 63 9.57 -15.11 -8.58
N GLU A 64 9.89 -15.15 -9.88
CA GLU A 64 9.25 -16.03 -10.85
C GLU A 64 9.50 -17.50 -10.54
N GLU A 65 10.74 -17.90 -10.25
CA GLU A 65 11.11 -19.27 -9.91
C GLU A 65 10.45 -19.74 -8.61
N THR A 66 10.42 -18.89 -7.58
CA THR A 66 9.78 -19.22 -6.31
C THR A 66 8.27 -19.37 -6.47
N LYS A 67 7.64 -18.48 -7.25
CA LYS A 67 6.20 -18.59 -7.54
C LYS A 67 5.88 -19.87 -8.28
N ALA A 68 6.62 -20.21 -9.33
CA ALA A 68 6.43 -21.44 -10.09
C ALA A 68 6.60 -22.68 -9.21
N HIS A 69 7.60 -22.69 -8.33
CA HIS A 69 7.81 -23.78 -7.37
C HIS A 69 6.59 -23.99 -6.45
N TYR A 70 6.01 -22.91 -5.89
CA TYR A 70 4.85 -23.03 -5.01
C TYR A 70 3.55 -23.36 -5.76
N GLU A 71 3.41 -22.96 -7.01
CA GLU A 71 2.28 -23.36 -7.87
C GLU A 71 2.28 -24.88 -8.16
N GLU A 72 3.46 -25.48 -8.29
CA GLU A 72 3.62 -26.92 -8.47
C GLU A 72 3.53 -27.72 -7.15
N THR A 73 3.88 -27.11 -6.04
CA THR A 73 3.94 -27.77 -4.73
C THR A 73 2.83 -27.30 -3.82
N ARG A 74 3.06 -26.28 -3.01
CA ARG A 74 2.11 -25.66 -2.10
C ARG A 74 2.67 -24.35 -1.55
N PHE A 75 1.85 -23.31 -1.51
CA PHE A 75 2.21 -22.08 -0.84
C PHE A 75 2.35 -22.28 0.69
N PRO A 76 3.35 -21.65 1.32
CA PRO A 76 3.48 -21.69 2.77
C PRO A 76 2.37 -20.86 3.45
N TYR A 77 2.00 -21.26 4.68
CA TYR A 77 0.91 -20.65 5.46
C TYR A 77 1.30 -20.46 6.92
N ASP A 78 0.88 -19.34 7.51
CA ASP A 78 0.79 -19.21 8.95
C ASP A 78 -0.50 -19.87 9.46
N THR A 79 -0.40 -20.60 10.59
CA THR A 79 -1.53 -21.23 11.24
C THR A 79 -2.02 -20.47 12.47
N ARG A 80 -1.31 -19.39 12.83
CA ARG A 80 -1.62 -18.52 13.97
C ARG A 80 -1.73 -17.07 13.52
N PRO A 81 -2.58 -16.26 14.21
CA PRO A 81 -2.66 -14.84 13.96
C PRO A 81 -1.33 -14.13 14.19
N THR A 82 -1.05 -13.17 13.36
CA THR A 82 0.13 -12.31 13.44
C THR A 82 -0.27 -10.84 13.62
N SER A 83 0.69 -9.99 13.98
CA SER A 83 0.55 -8.53 14.00
C SER A 83 1.55 -7.87 13.06
N ILE A 84 1.59 -6.54 13.04
CA ILE A 84 2.51 -5.77 12.20
C ILE A 84 3.97 -6.18 12.44
N ALA A 85 4.37 -6.36 13.70
CA ALA A 85 5.77 -6.55 14.10
C ALA A 85 6.12 -8.00 14.51
N ASP A 86 5.15 -8.92 14.59
CA ASP A 86 5.39 -10.28 15.09
C ASP A 86 5.94 -11.26 14.05
N ILE A 87 6.08 -10.81 12.80
CA ILE A 87 6.62 -11.60 11.70
C ILE A 87 8.11 -11.30 11.56
N ALA A 88 8.94 -12.33 11.44
CA ALA A 88 10.36 -12.17 11.18
C ALA A 88 10.64 -11.40 9.89
N ALA A 89 11.86 -10.86 9.73
CA ALA A 89 12.24 -10.15 8.52
C ALA A 89 12.31 -11.09 7.31
N GLY A 90 11.55 -10.78 6.28
CA GLY A 90 11.56 -11.48 5.01
C GLY A 90 12.17 -10.64 3.89
N TYR A 91 12.84 -11.30 2.98
CA TYR A 91 13.55 -10.70 1.85
C TYR A 91 13.28 -11.51 0.58
N ILE A 92 13.39 -10.87 -0.59
CA ILE A 92 13.50 -11.59 -1.85
C ILE A 92 14.94 -12.11 -1.97
N ASP A 93 15.90 -11.21 -1.86
CA ASP A 93 17.33 -11.49 -1.78
C ASP A 93 18.00 -10.39 -0.93
N LYS A 94 18.33 -10.73 0.31
CA LYS A 94 18.84 -9.77 1.30
C LYS A 94 20.10 -9.02 0.85
N GLU A 95 20.93 -9.64 0.01
CA GLU A 95 22.20 -9.06 -0.44
C GLU A 95 22.03 -8.15 -1.65
N ASN A 96 21.02 -8.42 -2.48
CA ASN A 96 20.85 -7.75 -3.77
C ASN A 96 19.64 -6.80 -3.84
N GLU A 97 18.64 -6.93 -2.96
CA GLU A 97 17.50 -6.01 -2.99
C GLU A 97 17.86 -4.62 -2.45
N LEU A 98 17.20 -3.59 -2.98
CA LEU A 98 17.44 -2.19 -2.61
C LEU A 98 16.38 -1.64 -1.66
N ILE A 99 15.15 -2.14 -1.80
CA ILE A 99 14.01 -1.84 -0.95
C ILE A 99 13.73 -3.07 -0.10
N PHE A 100 13.95 -2.98 1.19
CA PHE A 100 13.85 -4.11 2.09
C PHE A 100 12.41 -4.43 2.48
N GLY A 101 12.15 -5.72 2.61
CA GLY A 101 10.98 -6.26 3.23
C GLY A 101 9.88 -6.69 2.28
N ILE A 102 9.33 -7.84 2.59
CA ILE A 102 8.15 -8.43 1.98
C ILE A 102 7.04 -8.60 3.03
N GLN A 103 5.84 -8.96 2.59
CA GLN A 103 4.67 -9.12 3.48
C GLN A 103 4.95 -10.06 4.65
N ASN A 104 5.68 -11.15 4.44
CA ASN A 104 5.94 -12.18 5.43
C ASN A 104 7.45 -12.44 5.57
N ASP A 105 7.83 -13.44 6.36
CA ASP A 105 9.22 -13.92 6.53
C ASP A 105 9.69 -14.77 5.33
N GLU A 106 8.76 -15.23 4.50
CA GLU A 106 9.00 -16.04 3.30
C GLU A 106 8.17 -15.51 2.12
N LEU A 107 8.70 -15.61 0.89
CA LEU A 107 8.01 -15.19 -0.33
C LEU A 107 6.67 -15.92 -0.48
N PHE A 108 5.64 -15.18 -0.86
CA PHE A 108 4.29 -15.67 -1.11
C PHE A 108 3.64 -16.42 0.06
N LYS A 109 4.22 -16.39 1.25
CA LYS A 109 3.60 -16.98 2.45
C LYS A 109 2.32 -16.24 2.79
N LEU A 110 1.28 -17.00 3.09
CA LEU A 110 -0.06 -16.47 3.38
C LEU A 110 -0.24 -16.29 4.88
N ASN A 111 -0.67 -15.11 5.28
CA ASN A 111 -0.93 -14.80 6.68
C ASN A 111 -2.30 -15.31 7.13
N PHE A 112 -2.36 -15.86 8.32
CA PHE A 112 -3.61 -16.22 8.96
C PHE A 112 -4.22 -15.00 9.66
N MET A 113 -5.27 -14.44 9.07
CA MET A 113 -5.93 -13.19 9.50
C MET A 113 -7.38 -13.44 9.94
N PRO A 114 -7.64 -13.98 11.13
CA PRO A 114 -8.98 -14.41 11.53
C PRO A 114 -9.93 -13.26 11.88
N ARG A 115 -9.45 -12.02 12.06
CA ARG A 115 -10.30 -10.86 12.36
C ARG A 115 -11.30 -10.52 11.25
N GLY A 116 -11.00 -10.84 10.00
CA GLY A 116 -11.93 -10.73 8.88
C GLY A 116 -13.05 -11.77 8.93
N GLY A 117 -12.76 -12.97 9.41
CA GLY A 117 -13.73 -14.08 9.53
C GLY A 117 -13.02 -15.38 9.90
N ILE A 118 -13.18 -15.84 11.14
CA ILE A 118 -12.50 -17.06 11.64
C ILE A 118 -12.84 -18.29 10.78
N ARG A 119 -14.10 -18.47 10.41
CA ARG A 119 -14.54 -19.63 9.61
C ARG A 119 -13.89 -19.66 8.24
N MET A 120 -13.74 -18.49 7.59
CA MET A 120 -13.10 -18.45 6.29
C MET A 120 -11.61 -18.73 6.39
N ALA A 121 -10.92 -18.15 7.39
CA ALA A 121 -9.51 -18.39 7.63
C ALA A 121 -9.24 -19.89 7.88
N GLU A 122 -10.07 -20.55 8.70
CA GLU A 122 -9.96 -21.98 8.97
C GLU A 122 -10.30 -22.85 7.75
N THR A 123 -11.29 -22.44 6.95
CA THR A 123 -11.63 -23.14 5.71
C THR A 123 -10.47 -23.10 4.75
N THR A 124 -9.85 -21.91 4.59
CA THR A 124 -8.67 -21.73 3.73
C THR A 124 -7.50 -22.61 4.18
N LEU A 125 -7.22 -22.68 5.48
CA LEU A 125 -6.19 -23.58 6.02
C LEU A 125 -6.46 -25.04 5.62
N LYS A 126 -7.69 -25.54 5.90
CA LYS A 126 -8.07 -26.92 5.60
C LYS A 126 -8.00 -27.25 4.09
N GLU A 127 -8.47 -26.34 3.24
CA GLU A 127 -8.41 -26.49 1.79
C GLU A 127 -6.98 -26.59 1.24
N ASN A 128 -6.01 -26.05 2.01
CA ASN A 128 -4.58 -26.09 1.70
C ASN A 128 -3.81 -27.15 2.52
N GLY A 129 -4.50 -28.03 3.24
CA GLY A 129 -3.91 -29.15 3.95
C GLY A 129 -3.24 -28.78 5.29
N TYR A 130 -3.66 -27.67 5.91
CA TYR A 130 -3.25 -27.25 7.24
C TYR A 130 -4.38 -27.44 8.26
N GLU A 131 -4.01 -27.77 9.50
CA GLU A 131 -4.99 -27.89 10.58
C GLU A 131 -5.05 -26.58 11.38
N PRO A 132 -6.26 -25.98 11.53
CA PRO A 132 -6.45 -24.81 12.39
C PRO A 132 -6.14 -25.13 13.87
N ASP A 133 -5.55 -24.16 14.58
CA ASP A 133 -5.30 -24.27 16.02
C ASP A 133 -6.63 -24.14 16.80
N PRO A 134 -7.07 -25.17 17.57
CA PRO A 134 -8.32 -25.12 18.33
C PRO A 134 -8.35 -23.99 19.37
N ALA A 135 -7.22 -23.60 19.94
CA ALA A 135 -7.14 -22.51 20.91
C ALA A 135 -7.46 -21.15 20.24
N VAL A 136 -6.99 -20.95 19.00
CA VAL A 136 -7.32 -19.76 18.21
C VAL A 136 -8.82 -19.74 17.89
N HIS A 137 -9.40 -20.88 17.50
CA HIS A 137 -10.84 -21.01 17.26
C HIS A 137 -11.65 -20.60 18.51
N GLU A 138 -11.30 -21.13 19.66
CA GLU A 138 -11.99 -20.82 20.92
C GLU A 138 -11.93 -19.31 21.25
N ILE A 139 -10.75 -18.70 21.16
CA ILE A 139 -10.56 -17.26 21.43
C ILE A 139 -11.40 -16.41 20.49
N PHE A 140 -11.32 -16.68 19.18
CA PHE A 140 -12.02 -15.87 18.17
C PHE A 140 -13.54 -16.09 18.15
N THR A 141 -14.04 -17.24 18.60
CA THR A 141 -15.49 -17.48 18.73
C THR A 141 -16.06 -16.94 20.04
N LYS A 142 -15.30 -16.97 21.11
CA LYS A 142 -15.74 -16.59 22.47
C LYS A 142 -15.56 -15.12 22.79
N TYR A 143 -14.42 -14.54 22.42
CA TYR A 143 -14.02 -13.20 22.87
C TYR A 143 -13.94 -12.16 21.75
N VAL A 144 -13.93 -12.58 20.48
CA VAL A 144 -13.80 -11.69 19.33
C VAL A 144 -15.04 -11.78 18.47
N THR A 145 -15.62 -10.64 18.13
CA THR A 145 -16.56 -10.56 17.02
C THR A 145 -15.77 -10.17 15.78
N THR A 146 -15.58 -11.11 14.86
CA THR A 146 -14.96 -10.79 13.58
C THR A 146 -15.89 -9.90 12.75
N VAL A 147 -15.34 -9.15 11.79
CA VAL A 147 -16.14 -8.24 10.97
C VAL A 147 -17.23 -8.99 10.22
N ASN A 148 -16.92 -10.15 9.64
CA ASN A 148 -17.92 -11.00 8.98
C ASN A 148 -19.00 -11.48 9.93
N ASP A 149 -18.66 -11.91 11.14
CA ASP A 149 -19.66 -12.37 12.11
C ASP A 149 -20.58 -11.23 12.51
N GLY A 150 -20.08 -10.02 12.66
CA GLY A 150 -20.88 -8.82 12.94
C GLY A 150 -21.89 -8.55 11.82
N ILE A 151 -21.44 -8.54 10.57
CA ILE A 151 -22.30 -8.30 9.40
C ILE A 151 -23.35 -9.41 9.26
N PHE A 152 -22.97 -10.68 9.35
CA PHE A 152 -23.91 -11.78 9.22
C PHE A 152 -24.90 -11.85 10.39
N ARG A 153 -24.56 -11.36 11.58
CA ARG A 153 -25.51 -11.18 12.68
C ARG A 153 -26.56 -10.11 12.37
N ALA A 154 -26.16 -9.01 11.77
CA ALA A 154 -27.07 -7.92 11.39
C ALA A 154 -28.05 -8.29 10.27
N TYR A 155 -27.76 -9.33 9.47
CA TYR A 155 -28.62 -9.74 8.39
C TYR A 155 -29.93 -10.34 8.90
N THR A 156 -31.04 -9.74 8.47
CA THR A 156 -32.39 -10.30 8.67
C THR A 156 -32.58 -11.58 7.86
N SER A 157 -33.58 -12.37 8.20
CA SER A 157 -33.96 -13.56 7.42
C SER A 157 -34.30 -13.21 5.96
N ASN A 158 -34.88 -12.04 5.72
CA ASN A 158 -35.22 -11.56 4.37
C ASN A 158 -33.96 -11.28 3.55
N ILE A 159 -32.98 -10.59 4.12
CA ILE A 159 -31.68 -10.34 3.46
C ILE A 159 -30.96 -11.66 3.15
N ARG A 160 -30.97 -12.63 4.08
CA ARG A 160 -30.35 -13.94 3.85
C ARG A 160 -31.01 -14.68 2.71
N ARG A 161 -32.36 -14.66 2.63
CA ARG A 161 -33.11 -15.27 1.52
C ARG A 161 -32.87 -14.59 0.19
N ALA A 162 -32.87 -13.25 0.17
CA ALA A 162 -32.57 -12.46 -1.03
C ALA A 162 -31.17 -12.74 -1.58
N ARG A 163 -30.17 -12.87 -0.71
CA ARG A 163 -28.81 -13.28 -1.09
C ARG A 163 -28.77 -14.69 -1.66
N HIS A 164 -29.44 -15.63 -0.99
CA HIS A 164 -29.50 -17.01 -1.47
C HIS A 164 -30.19 -17.13 -2.84
N ALA A 165 -31.21 -16.32 -3.06
CA ALA A 165 -31.91 -16.23 -4.35
C ALA A 165 -31.20 -15.36 -5.41
N HIS A 166 -30.02 -14.86 -5.12
CA HIS A 166 -29.27 -13.94 -5.98
C HIS A 166 -30.02 -12.66 -6.40
N THR A 167 -31.07 -12.29 -5.65
CA THR A 167 -31.79 -11.02 -5.86
C THR A 167 -30.99 -9.83 -5.37
N VAL A 168 -30.22 -10.03 -4.32
CA VAL A 168 -29.26 -9.06 -3.78
C VAL A 168 -27.88 -9.69 -3.85
N THR A 169 -26.96 -9.01 -4.50
CA THR A 169 -25.56 -9.38 -4.53
C THR A 169 -24.78 -8.53 -3.56
N GLY A 170 -23.67 -9.01 -3.09
CA GLY A 170 -22.76 -8.32 -2.20
C GLY A 170 -21.75 -9.27 -1.61
N LEU A 171 -20.58 -8.76 -1.35
CA LEU A 171 -19.46 -9.47 -0.75
C LEU A 171 -19.13 -8.83 0.60
N PRO A 172 -19.99 -8.99 1.65
CA PRO A 172 -19.77 -8.32 2.93
C PRO A 172 -18.41 -8.68 3.53
N ASP A 173 -17.94 -9.89 3.31
CA ASP A 173 -16.62 -10.33 3.68
C ASP A 173 -15.50 -9.58 2.93
N ALA A 174 -15.65 -9.28 1.65
CA ALA A 174 -14.69 -8.45 0.91
C ALA A 174 -14.74 -6.99 1.37
N TYR A 175 -15.93 -6.45 1.63
CA TYR A 175 -16.06 -5.08 2.13
C TYR A 175 -15.61 -4.91 3.58
N SER A 176 -15.72 -5.93 4.37
CA SER A 176 -15.38 -5.90 5.79
C SER A 176 -13.94 -6.28 6.09
N ARG A 177 -13.20 -6.78 5.12
CA ARG A 177 -11.80 -7.15 5.29
C ARG A 177 -10.80 -6.05 5.01
N GLY A 178 -11.27 -4.83 4.90
CA GLY A 178 -10.41 -3.69 4.76
C GLY A 178 -9.99 -3.41 3.33
N ARG A 179 -10.91 -2.94 2.52
CA ARG A 179 -10.53 -2.11 1.38
C ARG A 179 -9.87 -0.88 1.92
N ILE A 180 -8.61 -0.72 1.66
CA ILE A 180 -7.84 0.41 2.12
C ILE A 180 -7.20 1.12 0.94
N ILE A 181 -7.38 2.43 0.89
CA ILE A 181 -6.54 3.34 0.14
C ILE A 181 -5.70 4.06 1.18
N GLY A 182 -4.50 3.55 1.42
CA GLY A 182 -3.61 4.15 2.40
C GLY A 182 -2.88 5.35 1.83
N VAL A 183 -2.64 6.35 2.66
CA VAL A 183 -1.72 7.43 2.35
C VAL A 183 -0.33 7.04 2.87
N TYR A 184 0.23 5.97 2.32
CA TYR A 184 1.48 5.34 2.79
C TYR A 184 2.68 6.28 2.75
N ALA A 185 2.74 7.17 1.76
CA ALA A 185 3.75 8.21 1.66
C ALA A 185 3.75 9.21 2.84
N ARG A 186 2.70 9.20 3.69
CA ARG A 186 2.67 9.99 4.92
C ARG A 186 3.81 9.61 5.86
N LEU A 187 4.15 8.33 5.96
CA LEU A 187 5.28 7.87 6.75
C LEU A 187 6.61 8.41 6.17
N ALA A 188 6.76 8.38 4.85
CA ALA A 188 7.94 8.93 4.18
C ALA A 188 8.12 10.44 4.42
N LEU A 189 7.02 11.18 4.37
CA LEU A 189 7.06 12.63 4.48
C LEU A 189 7.25 13.14 5.92
N TYR A 190 6.68 12.45 6.92
CA TYR A 190 6.66 12.95 8.31
C TYR A 190 7.45 12.10 9.30
N GLY A 191 7.64 10.80 9.02
CA GLY A 191 8.15 9.86 10.01
C GLY A 191 7.13 9.49 11.09
N ALA A 192 7.37 8.38 11.77
CA ALA A 192 6.44 7.85 12.77
C ALA A 192 6.34 8.72 14.03
N ASP A 193 7.45 9.37 14.44
CA ASP A 193 7.45 10.18 15.67
C ASP A 193 6.55 11.41 15.54
N TYR A 194 6.59 12.09 14.39
CA TYR A 194 5.69 13.20 14.12
C TYR A 194 4.22 12.74 14.10
N LEU A 195 3.95 11.63 13.41
CA LEU A 195 2.59 11.09 13.30
C LEU A 195 2.06 10.63 14.67
N MET A 196 2.90 10.04 15.52
CA MET A 196 2.53 9.68 16.90
C MET A 196 2.24 10.92 17.75
N ALA A 197 3.03 11.97 17.60
CA ALA A 197 2.80 13.23 18.31
C ALA A 197 1.45 13.88 17.91
N GLU A 198 1.09 13.85 16.61
CA GLU A 198 -0.25 14.28 16.16
C GLU A 198 -1.36 13.43 16.79
N LYS A 199 -1.21 12.09 16.83
CA LYS A 199 -2.21 11.22 17.45
C LYS A 199 -2.35 11.48 18.94
N ALA A 200 -1.27 11.72 19.65
CA ALA A 200 -1.30 12.12 21.06
C ALA A 200 -2.03 13.46 21.27
N SER A 201 -1.81 14.43 20.38
CA SER A 201 -2.54 15.71 20.38
C SER A 201 -4.03 15.53 20.08
N ASP A 202 -4.37 14.71 19.05
CA ASP A 202 -5.76 14.38 18.72
C ASP A 202 -6.46 13.75 19.94
N TRP A 203 -5.82 12.77 20.59
CA TRP A 203 -6.35 12.08 21.77
C TRP A 203 -6.62 13.05 22.93
N ASN A 204 -5.69 13.96 23.20
CA ASN A 204 -5.81 14.97 24.27
C ASN A 204 -6.90 16.01 23.98
N SER A 205 -7.23 16.27 22.71
CA SER A 205 -8.26 17.24 22.31
C SER A 205 -9.68 16.73 22.52
N ILE A 206 -9.88 15.41 22.67
CA ILE A 206 -11.20 14.81 22.90
C ILE A 206 -11.48 14.84 24.40
N THR A 207 -12.26 15.81 24.86
CA THR A 207 -12.52 16.07 26.30
C THR A 207 -13.89 15.59 26.76
N GLU A 208 -14.83 15.40 25.86
CA GLU A 208 -16.19 14.95 26.16
C GLU A 208 -16.20 13.50 26.67
N ILE A 209 -17.20 13.17 27.52
CA ILE A 209 -17.41 11.84 28.07
C ILE A 209 -18.79 11.35 27.63
N ASP A 210 -18.90 11.05 26.34
CA ASP A 210 -20.06 10.40 25.73
C ASP A 210 -19.60 9.17 24.93
N GLU A 211 -20.55 8.40 24.41
CA GLU A 211 -20.25 7.15 23.70
C GLU A 211 -19.38 7.38 22.46
N GLU A 212 -19.65 8.44 21.69
CA GLU A 212 -18.91 8.76 20.46
C GLU A 212 -17.46 9.16 20.77
N SER A 213 -17.29 10.05 21.73
CA SER A 213 -15.96 10.53 22.16
C SER A 213 -15.11 9.41 22.77
N ILE A 214 -15.71 8.48 23.54
CA ILE A 214 -15.01 7.33 24.07
C ILE A 214 -14.53 6.41 22.95
N ARG A 215 -15.39 6.12 21.96
CA ARG A 215 -15.02 5.31 20.80
C ARG A 215 -13.94 5.97 19.93
N LEU A 216 -14.04 7.28 19.73
CA LEU A 216 -13.03 8.03 18.98
C LEU A 216 -11.66 8.00 19.68
N ARG A 217 -11.63 8.17 21.02
CA ARG A 217 -10.38 8.04 21.80
C ARG A 217 -9.79 6.66 21.71
N GLU A 218 -10.61 5.61 21.73
CA GLU A 218 -10.16 4.23 21.55
C GLU A 218 -9.54 4.02 20.17
N GLU A 219 -10.18 4.52 19.11
CA GLU A 219 -9.66 4.46 17.75
C GLU A 219 -8.32 5.21 17.59
N VAL A 220 -8.23 6.44 18.10
CA VAL A 220 -6.98 7.22 18.06
C VAL A 220 -5.85 6.52 18.80
N ASN A 221 -6.16 5.88 19.94
CA ASN A 221 -5.17 5.07 20.69
C ASN A 221 -4.70 3.85 19.90
N LEU A 222 -5.61 3.16 19.20
CA LEU A 222 -5.23 2.04 18.32
C LEU A 222 -4.34 2.50 17.16
N GLN A 223 -4.60 3.68 16.58
CA GLN A 223 -3.74 4.26 15.55
C GLN A 223 -2.34 4.58 16.11
N TYR A 224 -2.26 5.12 17.32
CA TYR A 224 -0.99 5.37 18.00
C TYR A 224 -0.20 4.08 18.23
N GLN A 225 -0.85 3.03 18.74
CA GLN A 225 -0.22 1.72 18.94
C GLN A 225 0.25 1.09 17.61
N ALA A 226 -0.54 1.21 16.54
CA ALA A 226 -0.14 0.73 15.22
C ALA A 226 1.12 1.45 14.71
N LEU A 227 1.27 2.76 14.95
CA LEU A 227 2.49 3.48 14.60
C LEU A 227 3.71 3.00 15.41
N GLN A 228 3.53 2.62 16.68
CA GLN A 228 4.60 1.99 17.47
C GLN A 228 5.03 0.64 16.88
N GLU A 229 4.09 -0.14 16.37
CA GLU A 229 4.41 -1.39 15.67
C GLU A 229 5.08 -1.16 14.32
N VAL A 230 4.71 -0.10 13.60
CA VAL A 230 5.40 0.31 12.37
C VAL A 230 6.86 0.68 12.64
N VAL A 231 7.14 1.34 13.76
CA VAL A 231 8.53 1.61 14.20
C VAL A 231 9.30 0.31 14.44
N LYS A 232 8.71 -0.65 15.17
CA LYS A 232 9.34 -1.96 15.39
C LYS A 232 9.57 -2.72 14.07
N LEU A 233 8.64 -2.60 13.13
CA LEU A 233 8.79 -3.16 11.80
C LEU A 233 9.96 -2.52 11.05
N GLY A 234 10.13 -1.20 11.12
CA GLY A 234 11.30 -0.51 10.58
C GLY A 234 12.61 -1.01 11.22
N ASP A 235 12.64 -1.08 12.55
CA ASP A 235 13.81 -1.56 13.30
C ASP A 235 14.21 -2.99 12.88
N LEU A 236 13.23 -3.85 12.57
CA LEU A 236 13.47 -5.23 12.10
C LEU A 236 14.28 -5.28 10.80
N TYR A 237 14.10 -4.29 9.93
CA TYR A 237 14.84 -4.14 8.68
C TYR A 237 16.04 -3.18 8.77
N GLY A 238 16.32 -2.64 9.96
CA GLY A 238 17.41 -1.69 10.16
C GLY A 238 17.15 -0.33 9.54
N VAL A 239 15.89 0.06 9.34
CA VAL A 239 15.49 1.36 8.78
C VAL A 239 14.79 2.22 9.84
N ASP A 240 15.24 3.46 10.01
CA ASP A 240 14.75 4.37 11.04
C ASP A 240 13.55 5.20 10.52
N VAL A 241 12.37 4.58 10.54
CA VAL A 241 11.12 5.22 10.11
C VAL A 241 10.56 6.24 11.11
N ARG A 242 11.24 6.48 12.25
CA ARG A 242 10.82 7.52 13.22
C ARG A 242 10.91 8.90 12.62
N ARG A 243 11.90 9.12 11.77
CA ARG A 243 12.16 10.37 11.06
C ARG A 243 11.58 10.38 9.64
N PRO A 244 11.43 11.57 9.02
CA PRO A 244 11.11 11.66 7.59
C PRO A 244 12.21 11.06 6.71
N ALA A 245 11.86 10.68 5.49
CA ALA A 245 12.82 10.25 4.48
C ALA A 245 13.69 11.43 3.99
N PHE A 246 14.98 11.18 3.83
CA PHE A 246 15.92 12.20 3.33
C PHE A 246 16.05 12.21 1.80
N ASN A 247 15.71 11.11 1.15
CA ASN A 247 15.89 10.94 -0.28
C ASN A 247 14.85 9.96 -0.87
N THR A 248 14.85 9.83 -2.19
CA THR A 248 13.93 8.99 -2.94
C THR A 248 13.97 7.52 -2.51
N LYS A 249 15.15 6.96 -2.32
CA LYS A 249 15.29 5.56 -1.89
C LYS A 249 14.61 5.35 -0.53
N GLU A 250 14.85 6.23 0.42
CA GLU A 250 14.19 6.18 1.73
C GLU A 250 12.69 6.43 1.62
N ALA A 251 12.25 7.36 0.77
CA ALA A 251 10.82 7.62 0.58
C ALA A 251 10.07 6.38 0.06
N ILE A 252 10.66 5.64 -0.87
CA ILE A 252 10.13 4.36 -1.35
C ILE A 252 10.19 3.32 -0.24
N GLN A 253 11.29 3.23 0.49
CA GLN A 253 11.45 2.28 1.60
C GLN A 253 10.43 2.51 2.72
N TRP A 254 10.21 3.76 3.17
CA TRP A 254 9.20 4.08 4.19
C TRP A 254 7.78 3.79 3.69
N THR A 255 7.53 4.06 2.41
CA THR A 255 6.26 3.71 1.76
C THR A 255 6.04 2.20 1.77
N ASN A 256 7.08 1.40 1.47
CA ASN A 256 7.02 -0.06 1.54
C ASN A 256 6.77 -0.56 2.97
N ILE A 257 7.44 -0.01 3.98
CA ILE A 257 7.20 -0.36 5.40
C ILE A 257 5.74 -0.08 5.79
N ALA A 258 5.20 1.09 5.44
CA ALA A 258 3.80 1.43 5.72
C ALA A 258 2.83 0.49 5.00
N PHE A 259 3.12 0.15 3.75
CA PHE A 259 2.31 -0.78 2.96
C PHE A 259 2.34 -2.20 3.52
N MET A 260 3.52 -2.72 3.88
CA MET A 260 3.65 -4.03 4.51
C MET A 260 2.91 -4.11 5.85
N ALA A 261 2.98 -3.05 6.67
CA ALA A 261 2.26 -3.00 7.94
C ALA A 261 0.77 -3.24 7.74
N VAL A 262 0.17 -2.65 6.71
CA VAL A 262 -1.23 -2.89 6.35
C VAL A 262 -1.43 -4.31 5.85
N CYS A 263 -0.60 -4.80 4.93
CA CYS A 263 -0.72 -6.15 4.37
C CYS A 263 -0.62 -7.25 5.43
N ARG A 264 0.08 -7.00 6.54
CA ARG A 264 0.25 -7.94 7.64
C ARG A 264 -0.98 -8.07 8.54
N VAL A 265 -1.88 -7.09 8.56
CA VAL A 265 -3.04 -7.06 9.47
C VAL A 265 -4.39 -7.11 8.78
N ILE A 266 -4.46 -6.82 7.49
CA ILE A 266 -5.70 -6.97 6.73
C ILE A 266 -5.79 -8.37 6.12
N ASN A 267 -7.03 -8.84 5.97
CA ASN A 267 -7.30 -10.11 5.29
C ASN A 267 -8.20 -9.85 4.09
N GLY A 268 -7.61 -9.57 2.95
CA GLY A 268 -8.43 -9.46 1.78
C GLY A 268 -7.92 -8.56 0.69
N ALA A 269 -8.67 -8.59 -0.38
CA ALA A 269 -8.42 -7.80 -1.57
C ALA A 269 -8.67 -6.33 -1.32
N ALA A 270 -8.07 -5.56 -2.20
CA ALA A 270 -8.18 -4.13 -2.33
C ALA A 270 -7.32 -3.36 -1.30
N THR A 271 -6.02 -3.57 -1.44
CA THR A 271 -4.99 -2.82 -0.70
C THR A 271 -4.33 -1.84 -1.65
N SER A 272 -5.03 -0.76 -1.96
CA SER A 272 -4.57 0.19 -2.97
C SER A 272 -3.48 1.11 -2.44
N LEU A 273 -2.48 1.37 -3.28
CA LEU A 273 -1.44 2.36 -3.02
C LEU A 273 -1.93 3.80 -3.22
N GLY A 274 -3.03 3.98 -3.95
CA GLY A 274 -3.49 5.30 -4.33
C GLY A 274 -2.47 6.03 -5.21
N ARG A 275 -2.32 7.33 -5.00
CA ARG A 275 -1.44 8.20 -5.79
C ARG A 275 -0.02 8.34 -5.22
N VAL A 276 0.59 7.24 -4.82
CA VAL A 276 1.98 7.23 -4.36
C VAL A 276 2.95 7.79 -5.41
N PRO A 277 2.81 7.53 -6.72
CA PRO A 277 3.77 8.01 -7.72
C PRO A 277 4.04 9.51 -7.65
N ILE A 278 3.03 10.35 -7.52
CA ILE A 278 3.23 11.81 -7.51
C ILE A 278 4.05 12.30 -6.30
N VAL A 279 3.92 11.65 -5.15
CA VAL A 279 4.74 11.99 -3.96
C VAL A 279 6.19 11.55 -4.17
N LEU A 280 6.40 10.35 -4.68
CA LEU A 280 7.74 9.84 -4.98
C LEU A 280 8.43 10.65 -6.06
N ASP A 281 7.68 11.19 -7.04
CA ASP A 281 8.22 12.07 -8.06
C ASP A 281 8.84 13.34 -7.47
N ILE A 282 8.17 13.95 -6.49
CA ILE A 282 8.67 15.16 -5.83
C ILE A 282 10.02 14.91 -5.16
N PHE A 283 10.20 13.74 -4.52
CA PHE A 283 11.51 13.34 -3.98
C PHE A 283 12.51 13.07 -5.10
N ALA A 284 12.11 12.35 -6.14
CA ALA A 284 12.98 11.96 -7.25
C ALA A 284 13.53 13.19 -8.02
N GLU A 285 12.67 14.14 -8.37
CA GLU A 285 13.09 15.33 -9.11
C GLU A 285 14.02 16.22 -8.25
N ARG A 286 13.79 16.33 -6.93
CA ARG A 286 14.71 17.00 -6.03
C ARG A 286 16.08 16.32 -6.01
N ASP A 287 16.12 15.02 -5.91
CA ASP A 287 17.36 14.25 -5.78
C ASP A 287 18.14 14.19 -7.09
N LEU A 288 17.45 14.10 -8.23
CA LEU A 288 18.06 14.25 -9.57
C LEU A 288 18.69 15.63 -9.76
N ALA A 289 17.95 16.69 -9.37
CA ALA A 289 18.47 18.07 -9.47
C ALA A 289 19.71 18.29 -8.59
N ARG A 290 19.84 17.56 -7.48
CA ARG A 290 21.00 17.59 -6.58
C ARG A 290 22.14 16.66 -7.00
N GLY A 291 21.91 15.79 -7.98
CA GLY A 291 22.83 14.73 -8.38
C GLY A 291 23.01 13.64 -7.32
N THR A 292 22.03 13.47 -6.41
CA THR A 292 22.02 12.42 -5.39
C THR A 292 21.87 11.04 -6.01
N PHE A 293 21.03 10.95 -7.02
CA PHE A 293 20.76 9.73 -7.80
C PHE A 293 20.70 10.04 -9.29
N THR A 294 20.90 9.02 -10.11
CA THR A 294 20.71 9.01 -11.56
C THR A 294 19.31 8.49 -11.92
N GLU A 295 18.87 8.72 -13.15
CA GLU A 295 17.59 8.16 -13.65
C GLU A 295 17.56 6.63 -13.56
N SER A 296 18.70 5.96 -13.84
CA SER A 296 18.81 4.51 -13.74
C SER A 296 18.63 3.99 -12.31
N GLU A 297 19.21 4.67 -11.33
CA GLU A 297 19.04 4.30 -9.91
C GLU A 297 17.61 4.53 -9.44
N ILE A 298 16.97 5.63 -9.83
CA ILE A 298 15.55 5.89 -9.50
C ILE A 298 14.66 4.80 -10.11
N GLN A 299 14.89 4.43 -11.37
CA GLN A 299 14.11 3.37 -12.02
C GLN A 299 14.33 2.03 -11.31
N GLU A 300 15.56 1.70 -10.93
CA GLU A 300 15.88 0.48 -10.20
C GLU A 300 15.16 0.39 -8.85
N PHE A 301 15.06 1.50 -8.10
CA PHE A 301 14.28 1.55 -6.86
C PHE A 301 12.79 1.30 -7.10
N VAL A 302 12.24 1.83 -8.20
CA VAL A 302 10.84 1.61 -8.57
C VAL A 302 10.60 0.17 -9.01
N ASP A 303 11.51 -0.41 -9.80
CA ASP A 303 11.43 -1.81 -10.24
C ASP A 303 11.44 -2.78 -9.03
N ASP A 304 12.35 -2.54 -8.07
CA ASP A 304 12.44 -3.35 -6.84
C ASP A 304 11.18 -3.20 -5.98
N PHE A 305 10.69 -1.97 -5.79
CA PHE A 305 9.44 -1.73 -5.06
C PHE A 305 8.25 -2.42 -5.70
N VAL A 306 8.08 -2.29 -7.02
CA VAL A 306 6.97 -2.97 -7.73
C VAL A 306 7.10 -4.48 -7.61
N MET A 307 8.31 -5.02 -7.58
CA MET A 307 8.52 -6.44 -7.34
C MET A 307 8.04 -6.88 -5.94
N LYS A 308 8.23 -6.05 -4.89
CA LYS A 308 7.65 -6.33 -3.56
C LYS A 308 6.12 -6.41 -3.59
N LEU A 309 5.47 -5.51 -4.34
CA LEU A 309 4.01 -5.52 -4.49
C LEU A 309 3.50 -6.81 -5.13
N ARG A 310 4.28 -7.39 -6.06
CA ARG A 310 3.95 -8.65 -6.75
C ARG A 310 4.04 -9.88 -5.86
N THR A 311 4.72 -9.78 -4.71
CA THR A 311 4.88 -10.91 -3.77
C THR A 311 3.77 -10.98 -2.72
N VAL A 312 2.89 -9.98 -2.65
CA VAL A 312 1.78 -9.95 -1.69
C VAL A 312 0.76 -11.03 -2.02
N LYS A 313 0.38 -11.81 -1.01
CA LYS A 313 -0.59 -12.88 -1.14
C LYS A 313 -1.47 -12.98 0.10
N PHE A 314 -2.78 -13.19 -0.11
CA PHE A 314 -3.73 -13.32 0.98
C PHE A 314 -4.35 -14.73 1.03
N ALA A 315 -4.65 -15.20 2.24
CA ALA A 315 -5.35 -16.46 2.46
C ALA A 315 -6.81 -16.34 1.99
N ARG A 316 -7.21 -17.15 1.00
CA ARG A 316 -8.55 -17.18 0.45
C ARG A 316 -9.04 -18.61 0.22
N THR A 317 -10.35 -18.79 0.27
CA THR A 317 -10.96 -20.07 -0.10
C THR A 317 -10.93 -20.27 -1.60
N LYS A 318 -10.88 -21.53 -2.06
CA LYS A 318 -10.96 -21.88 -3.48
C LYS A 318 -12.23 -21.32 -4.14
N ALA A 319 -13.35 -21.30 -3.41
CA ALA A 319 -14.60 -20.72 -3.91
C ALA A 319 -14.49 -19.22 -4.15
N TYR A 320 -13.72 -18.50 -3.33
CA TYR A 320 -13.44 -17.08 -3.52
C TYR A 320 -12.58 -16.84 -4.75
N ASP A 321 -11.50 -17.61 -4.92
CA ASP A 321 -10.62 -17.49 -6.09
C ASP A 321 -11.36 -17.82 -7.40
N GLN A 322 -12.27 -18.79 -7.39
CA GLN A 322 -13.12 -19.09 -8.54
C GLN A 322 -14.03 -17.91 -8.91
N LEU A 323 -14.58 -17.20 -7.91
CA LEU A 323 -15.45 -16.05 -8.15
C LEU A 323 -14.71 -14.91 -8.88
N TYR A 324 -13.43 -14.75 -8.62
CA TYR A 324 -12.58 -13.68 -9.20
C TYR A 324 -11.66 -14.17 -10.32
N SER A 325 -11.78 -15.42 -10.75
CA SER A 325 -10.92 -16.02 -11.77
C SER A 325 -9.44 -16.00 -11.40
N GLY A 326 -9.14 -16.18 -10.11
CA GLY A 326 -7.78 -16.18 -9.56
C GLY A 326 -7.70 -15.57 -8.17
N ASP A 327 -6.52 -15.13 -7.78
CA ASP A 327 -6.21 -14.56 -6.46
C ASP A 327 -5.77 -13.09 -6.58
N PRO A 328 -6.68 -12.16 -6.97
CA PRO A 328 -6.33 -10.76 -7.09
C PRO A 328 -6.15 -10.12 -5.73
N THR A 329 -5.08 -9.33 -5.57
CA THR A 329 -4.84 -8.52 -4.37
C THR A 329 -5.39 -7.11 -4.51
N PHE A 330 -5.64 -6.68 -5.74
CA PHE A 330 -6.09 -5.32 -6.09
C PHE A 330 -5.21 -4.24 -5.45
N ILE A 331 -3.92 -4.36 -5.67
CA ILE A 331 -2.95 -3.34 -5.30
C ILE A 331 -2.97 -2.28 -6.40
N THR A 332 -3.93 -1.37 -6.33
CA THR A 332 -4.11 -0.35 -7.36
C THR A 332 -3.18 0.82 -7.11
N THR A 333 -2.39 1.16 -8.14
CA THR A 333 -1.55 2.37 -8.17
C THR A 333 -2.16 3.34 -9.15
N SER A 334 -2.70 4.45 -8.65
CA SER A 334 -3.35 5.48 -9.46
C SER A 334 -2.33 6.49 -9.99
N MET A 335 -2.37 6.75 -11.28
CA MET A 335 -1.42 7.62 -12.00
C MET A 335 -2.14 8.72 -12.78
N ALA A 336 -1.46 9.82 -13.00
CA ALA A 336 -1.95 10.94 -13.80
C ALA A 336 -3.26 11.57 -13.28
N GLY A 337 -4.22 11.85 -14.17
CA GLY A 337 -5.47 12.53 -13.83
C GLY A 337 -5.31 14.04 -13.70
N MET A 338 -6.30 14.68 -13.03
CA MET A 338 -6.36 16.14 -12.88
C MET A 338 -6.26 16.54 -11.41
N GLY A 339 -5.70 17.71 -11.16
CA GLY A 339 -5.75 18.39 -9.86
C GLY A 339 -6.99 19.27 -9.72
N ASN A 340 -7.35 19.62 -8.48
CA ASN A 340 -8.47 20.56 -8.19
C ASN A 340 -8.18 21.97 -8.74
N ASP A 341 -6.92 22.28 -9.01
CA ASP A 341 -6.45 23.51 -9.63
C ASP A 341 -6.54 23.50 -11.18
N GLY A 342 -7.01 22.41 -11.76
CA GLY A 342 -7.16 22.24 -13.21
C GLY A 342 -5.91 21.85 -13.96
N ARG A 343 -4.74 21.71 -13.28
CA ARG A 343 -3.53 21.17 -13.89
C ARG A 343 -3.61 19.65 -13.98
N HIS A 344 -3.04 19.05 -15.03
CA HIS A 344 -2.85 17.61 -15.04
C HIS A 344 -1.80 17.18 -13.98
N ARG A 345 -1.90 15.96 -13.52
CA ARG A 345 -0.99 15.39 -12.50
C ARG A 345 -0.07 14.33 -13.09
N VAL A 346 0.18 14.38 -14.38
CA VAL A 346 1.21 13.53 -14.99
C VAL A 346 2.58 13.98 -14.52
N THR A 347 3.36 13.03 -14.02
CA THR A 347 4.74 13.22 -13.56
C THR A 347 5.66 12.20 -14.24
N LYS A 348 6.96 12.36 -14.12
CA LYS A 348 7.92 11.35 -14.63
C LYS A 348 7.80 10.01 -13.88
N MET A 349 7.37 10.02 -12.63
CA MET A 349 7.18 8.79 -11.87
C MET A 349 6.06 7.93 -12.45
N ASP A 350 5.02 8.52 -13.06
CA ASP A 350 3.97 7.76 -13.75
C ASP A 350 4.56 6.96 -14.92
N TYR A 351 5.47 7.56 -15.69
CA TYR A 351 6.21 6.88 -16.75
C TYR A 351 7.09 5.76 -16.19
N ARG A 352 7.80 6.00 -15.06
CA ARG A 352 8.68 5.00 -14.43
C ARG A 352 7.89 3.80 -13.92
N PHE A 353 6.69 4.01 -13.35
CA PHE A 353 5.80 2.90 -12.95
C PHE A 353 5.32 2.10 -14.16
N LEU A 354 4.90 2.74 -15.23
CA LEU A 354 4.52 2.04 -16.47
C LEU A 354 5.70 1.29 -17.08
N ASN A 355 6.91 1.87 -17.05
CA ASN A 355 8.13 1.26 -17.56
C ASN A 355 8.53 -0.03 -16.83
N THR A 356 8.04 -0.27 -15.61
CA THR A 356 8.27 -1.54 -14.93
C THR A 356 7.73 -2.74 -15.69
N LEU A 357 6.70 -2.54 -16.54
CA LEU A 357 6.18 -3.61 -17.41
C LEU A 357 7.20 -4.03 -18.46
N ASP A 358 8.00 -3.11 -18.97
CA ASP A 358 9.11 -3.41 -19.88
C ASP A 358 10.30 -4.03 -19.11
N ASN A 359 10.65 -3.44 -17.97
CA ASN A 359 11.84 -3.84 -17.22
C ASN A 359 11.68 -5.21 -16.53
N ILE A 360 10.58 -5.43 -15.86
CA ILE A 360 10.37 -6.63 -15.03
C ILE A 360 9.17 -7.47 -15.48
N GLY A 361 8.60 -7.17 -16.65
CA GLY A 361 7.56 -7.95 -17.32
C GLY A 361 6.15 -7.71 -16.81
N ASN A 362 5.20 -8.33 -17.48
CA ASN A 362 3.77 -8.25 -17.16
C ASN A 362 3.43 -8.91 -15.83
N SER A 363 2.51 -8.27 -15.09
CA SER A 363 1.91 -8.86 -13.89
C SER A 363 0.51 -8.29 -13.72
N PRO A 364 -0.46 -9.05 -13.21
CA PRO A 364 -1.75 -8.50 -12.83
C PRO A 364 -1.66 -7.51 -11.66
N GLU A 365 -0.58 -7.57 -10.89
CA GLU A 365 -0.32 -6.71 -9.74
C GLU A 365 1.04 -5.99 -9.85
N PRO A 366 1.13 -4.73 -9.43
CA PRO A 366 0.00 -3.86 -9.05
C PRO A 366 -0.87 -3.52 -10.26
N ASN A 367 -2.16 -3.26 -10.03
CA ASN A 367 -3.02 -2.67 -11.05
C ASN A 367 -2.53 -1.25 -11.36
N LEU A 368 -1.91 -1.05 -12.50
CA LEU A 368 -1.46 0.25 -12.96
C LEU A 368 -2.65 0.99 -13.59
N THR A 369 -3.29 1.87 -12.81
CA THR A 369 -4.51 2.57 -13.20
C THR A 369 -4.22 3.99 -13.63
N VAL A 370 -4.43 4.28 -14.91
CA VAL A 370 -4.31 5.62 -15.48
C VAL A 370 -5.65 6.34 -15.33
N LEU A 371 -5.67 7.45 -14.59
CA LEU A 371 -6.82 8.34 -14.50
C LEU A 371 -6.91 9.19 -15.75
N TRP A 372 -7.75 8.72 -16.68
CA TRP A 372 -7.78 9.19 -18.06
C TRP A 372 -8.68 10.40 -18.27
N THR A 373 -8.15 11.36 -19.04
CA THR A 373 -8.91 12.46 -19.64
C THR A 373 -8.21 12.93 -20.93
N ASP A 374 -8.94 13.56 -21.83
CA ASP A 374 -8.41 14.19 -23.04
C ASP A 374 -7.47 15.38 -22.77
N LYS A 375 -7.51 15.91 -21.53
CA LYS A 375 -6.64 17.00 -21.06
C LYS A 375 -5.23 16.54 -20.66
N LEU A 376 -4.97 15.24 -20.58
CA LEU A 376 -3.62 14.74 -20.31
C LEU A 376 -2.67 15.09 -21.47
N PRO A 377 -1.37 15.31 -21.22
CA PRO A 377 -0.36 15.56 -22.24
C PRO A 377 -0.39 14.51 -23.35
N TYR A 378 -0.26 14.97 -24.60
CA TYR A 378 -0.28 14.08 -25.76
C TYR A 378 0.78 12.97 -25.67
N ASN A 379 2.01 13.32 -25.26
CA ASN A 379 3.10 12.35 -25.13
C ASN A 379 2.77 11.24 -24.13
N PHE A 380 2.19 11.60 -22.97
CA PHE A 380 1.79 10.60 -21.97
C PHE A 380 0.66 9.70 -22.50
N ARG A 381 -0.36 10.27 -23.15
CA ARG A 381 -1.44 9.47 -23.74
C ARG A 381 -0.91 8.51 -24.81
N ARG A 382 0.01 8.98 -25.66
CA ARG A 382 0.69 8.16 -26.68
C ARG A 382 1.48 7.02 -26.02
N TYR A 383 2.25 7.32 -24.97
CA TYR A 383 3.02 6.32 -24.22
C TYR A 383 2.11 5.28 -23.57
N CYS A 384 1.03 5.69 -22.90
CA CYS A 384 0.04 4.77 -22.34
C CYS A 384 -0.55 3.83 -23.40
N MET A 385 -0.91 4.34 -24.59
CA MET A 385 -1.44 3.51 -25.67
C MET A 385 -0.39 2.52 -26.18
N HIS A 386 0.86 2.96 -26.34
CA HIS A 386 1.97 2.07 -26.70
C HIS A 386 2.15 0.94 -25.69
N MET A 387 2.20 1.27 -24.41
CA MET A 387 2.35 0.31 -23.34
C MET A 387 1.16 -0.66 -23.24
N SER A 388 -0.07 -0.16 -23.46
CA SER A 388 -1.27 -1.03 -23.49
C SER A 388 -1.29 -1.99 -24.68
N HIS A 389 -0.74 -1.59 -25.81
CA HIS A 389 -0.61 -2.49 -26.97
C HIS A 389 0.41 -3.60 -26.71
N LYS A 390 1.48 -3.28 -25.99
CA LYS A 390 2.56 -4.21 -25.67
C LYS A 390 2.25 -5.10 -24.45
N HIS A 391 1.51 -4.56 -23.48
CA HIS A 391 1.26 -5.17 -22.18
C HIS A 391 -0.22 -5.09 -21.79
N SER A 392 -0.78 -6.17 -21.29
CA SER A 392 -2.21 -6.26 -20.89
C SER A 392 -2.48 -5.83 -19.45
N SER A 393 -1.55 -5.12 -18.79
CA SER A 393 -1.56 -4.89 -17.33
C SER A 393 -1.87 -3.44 -16.95
N ILE A 394 -2.53 -2.67 -17.84
CA ILE A 394 -2.88 -1.27 -17.59
C ILE A 394 -4.40 -1.12 -17.59
N GLN A 395 -4.91 -0.47 -16.55
CA GLN A 395 -6.32 -0.13 -16.40
C GLN A 395 -6.52 1.37 -16.67
N TYR A 396 -7.68 1.74 -17.19
CA TYR A 396 -8.05 3.14 -17.44
C TYR A 396 -9.35 3.49 -16.75
N GLU A 397 -9.36 4.62 -16.06
CA GLU A 397 -10.54 5.19 -15.41
C GLU A 397 -10.78 6.61 -15.93
N GLY A 398 -11.98 6.85 -16.47
CA GLY A 398 -12.36 8.15 -17.01
C GLY A 398 -12.71 9.14 -15.91
N VAL A 399 -11.87 10.15 -15.67
CA VAL A 399 -12.08 11.14 -14.61
C VAL A 399 -13.10 12.23 -14.96
N THR A 400 -13.52 12.33 -16.21
CA THR A 400 -14.50 13.35 -16.67
C THR A 400 -15.91 13.09 -16.12
N THR A 401 -16.20 11.86 -15.68
CA THR A 401 -17.49 11.45 -15.11
C THR A 401 -17.47 11.42 -13.58
N MET A 402 -16.33 11.69 -12.99
CA MET A 402 -16.18 11.70 -11.51
C MET A 402 -16.55 13.07 -10.94
N ALA A 403 -17.04 13.08 -9.71
CA ALA A 403 -17.17 14.30 -8.95
C ALA A 403 -15.78 14.94 -8.73
N LYS A 404 -15.70 16.27 -8.70
CA LYS A 404 -14.41 16.99 -8.59
C LYS A 404 -13.62 16.62 -7.34
N ASP A 405 -14.28 16.34 -6.25
CA ASP A 405 -13.73 15.90 -4.98
C ASP A 405 -13.21 14.45 -5.03
N GLY A 406 -13.64 13.65 -6.00
CA GLY A 406 -13.14 12.30 -6.26
C GLY A 406 -11.93 12.21 -7.21
N TYR A 407 -11.43 13.32 -7.75
CA TYR A 407 -10.28 13.31 -8.67
C TYR A 407 -8.96 12.79 -8.04
N GLY A 408 -8.93 12.66 -6.75
CA GLY A 408 -7.70 12.39 -6.05
C GLY A 408 -7.40 10.93 -5.79
N GLU A 409 -8.38 10.08 -5.63
CA GLU A 409 -8.16 8.88 -4.85
C GLU A 409 -9.03 7.72 -5.32
N MET A 410 -8.88 7.36 -6.60
CA MET A 410 -9.55 6.17 -7.06
C MET A 410 -8.78 4.93 -6.66
N SER A 411 -9.48 4.07 -6.03
CA SER A 411 -9.07 2.73 -5.75
C SER A 411 -9.87 1.74 -6.55
N CYS A 412 -9.30 0.62 -6.64
CA CYS A 412 -9.84 -0.63 -7.07
C CYS A 412 -11.35 -0.81 -6.83
N ILE A 413 -12.06 -0.92 -7.83
CA ILE A 413 -13.33 -1.60 -7.89
C ILE A 413 -13.20 -2.80 -8.80
#